data_024da2465f46f0afa6adacacc7613af8
#
_entry.id   024da2465f46f0afa6adacacc7613af8
#
_cell.length_a   1.000
_cell.length_b   1.000
_cell.length_c   1.000
_cell.angle_alpha   90.00
_cell.angle_beta   90.00
_cell.angle_gamma   90.00
#
_symmetry.space_group_name_H-M   'P 1'
#
loop_
_entity.id
_entity.type
_entity.pdbx_description
1 polymer ?
#
loop_
_entity_poly.entity_id
_entity_poly.type
_entity_poly.pdbx_seq_one_letter_code
_entity_poly.pdbx_strand_id
1 'polypeptide(L)'
;MKFNISLFLIFLASTVTGQTVSVDTITIDPYLSFQHYEHFKRLTLSSPNSNIEYLDSFDFEWGFQYVVEVQKKELIAILSDGTQFDYSLLQVFSKTKVSDSVHFTLFLDAQRYYHQLQTDEEDINLTFKFLSDSTFLYFDKVQIEVPKELQPKFKLILTGELKKNARFSFIDGKRIRLLDL
;
A
#
# COMPACT_ATOMS: atom_id res chain seq x y z
N MET A 1 -31.59 -44.86 55.13
CA MET A 1 -31.72 -44.19 53.84
C MET A 1 -30.42 -43.46 53.57
N LYS A 2 -29.55 -43.98 52.65
CA LYS A 2 -28.26 -43.37 52.30
C LYS A 2 -28.46 -42.63 51.00
N PHE A 3 -28.33 -41.28 51.05
CA PHE A 3 -28.37 -40.38 49.88
C PHE A 3 -26.96 -40.39 49.22
N ASN A 4 -26.84 -40.96 48.04
CA ASN A 4 -25.65 -40.79 47.19
C ASN A 4 -25.80 -39.50 46.37
N ILE A 5 -25.00 -38.47 46.70
CA ILE A 5 -24.87 -37.28 45.87
C ILE A 5 -23.78 -37.56 44.82
N SER A 6 -24.22 -37.81 43.59
CA SER A 6 -23.32 -37.92 42.42
C SER A 6 -22.98 -36.52 41.94
N LEU A 7 -21.75 -36.09 42.18
CA LEU A 7 -21.22 -34.78 41.72
C LEU A 7 -20.89 -34.90 40.24
N PHE A 8 -21.72 -34.31 39.38
CA PHE A 8 -21.48 -34.24 37.92
C PHE A 8 -20.55 -33.05 37.66
N LEU A 9 -19.25 -33.34 37.45
CA LEU A 9 -18.26 -32.34 37.03
C LEU A 9 -18.45 -32.08 35.53
N ILE A 10 -19.09 -30.96 35.18
CA ILE A 10 -19.15 -30.47 33.78
C ILE A 10 -17.84 -29.79 33.47
N PHE A 11 -16.98 -30.43 32.69
CA PHE A 11 -15.80 -29.80 32.06
C PHE A 11 -16.29 -28.90 30.92
N LEU A 12 -16.38 -27.60 31.17
CA LEU A 12 -16.46 -26.60 30.09
C LEU A 12 -15.09 -26.49 29.40
N ALA A 13 -14.92 -27.22 28.31
CA ALA A 13 -13.80 -26.99 27.39
C ALA A 13 -14.04 -25.65 26.68
N SER A 14 -13.49 -24.56 27.20
CA SER A 14 -13.37 -23.30 26.46
C SER A 14 -12.38 -23.53 25.33
N THR A 15 -12.89 -23.61 24.09
CA THR A 15 -12.06 -23.53 22.89
C THR A 15 -11.50 -22.11 22.81
N VAL A 16 -10.28 -21.92 23.27
CA VAL A 16 -9.52 -20.70 23.00
C VAL A 16 -9.20 -20.70 21.51
N THR A 17 -9.95 -19.98 20.69
CA THR A 17 -9.57 -19.67 19.33
C THR A 17 -8.38 -18.72 19.39
N GLY A 18 -7.19 -19.27 19.43
CA GLY A 18 -5.93 -18.52 19.37
C GLY A 18 -5.79 -17.87 18.01
N GLN A 19 -5.56 -16.57 18.00
CA GLN A 19 -5.19 -15.83 16.77
C GLN A 19 -3.84 -16.35 16.28
N THR A 20 -3.74 -16.74 15.00
CA THR A 20 -2.49 -17.23 14.41
C THR A 20 -1.52 -16.08 14.23
N VAL A 21 -0.32 -16.22 14.80
CA VAL A 21 0.79 -15.29 14.65
C VAL A 21 1.97 -16.07 14.10
N SER A 22 2.57 -15.57 13.02
CA SER A 22 3.80 -16.12 12.42
C SER A 22 4.85 -15.02 12.24
N VAL A 23 6.08 -15.44 11.99
CA VAL A 23 7.18 -14.55 11.60
C VAL A 23 7.61 -14.94 10.20
N ASP A 24 7.60 -13.98 9.29
CA ASP A 24 7.91 -14.17 7.88
C ASP A 24 9.03 -13.24 7.43
N THR A 25 9.82 -13.67 6.44
CA THR A 25 10.78 -12.81 5.74
C THR A 25 10.18 -12.40 4.40
N ILE A 26 10.05 -11.08 4.20
CA ILE A 26 9.39 -10.50 3.04
C ILE A 26 10.37 -9.60 2.28
N THR A 27 10.34 -9.68 0.96
CA THR A 27 10.99 -8.71 0.06
C THR A 27 10.00 -7.63 -0.29
N ILE A 28 10.34 -6.36 -0.11
CA ILE A 28 9.54 -5.20 -0.54
C ILE A 28 10.16 -4.63 -1.82
N ASP A 29 9.34 -4.47 -2.85
CA ASP A 29 9.74 -3.87 -4.11
C ASP A 29 10.17 -2.41 -3.96
N PRO A 30 11.00 -1.86 -4.87
CA PRO A 30 11.49 -0.49 -4.79
C PRO A 30 10.45 0.57 -5.16
N TYR A 31 9.20 0.19 -5.41
CA TYR A 31 8.08 1.05 -5.77
C TYR A 31 6.80 0.60 -5.07
N LEU A 32 5.85 1.51 -4.93
CA LEU A 32 4.49 1.19 -4.51
C LEU A 32 3.63 0.81 -5.71
N SER A 33 2.68 -0.09 -5.52
CA SER A 33 1.68 -0.45 -6.52
C SER A 33 0.39 0.32 -6.32
N PHE A 34 -0.29 0.58 -7.45
CA PHE A 34 -1.62 1.16 -7.43
C PHE A 34 -2.66 0.06 -7.22
N GLN A 35 -3.52 0.24 -6.21
CA GLN A 35 -4.58 -0.70 -5.86
C GLN A 35 -5.96 -0.07 -5.97
N HIS A 36 -6.89 -0.89 -6.47
CA HIS A 36 -8.32 -0.59 -6.54
C HIS A 36 -9.04 -1.31 -5.41
N TYR A 37 -9.76 -0.56 -4.59
CA TYR A 37 -10.69 -1.11 -3.59
C TYR A 37 -12.12 -0.79 -4.00
N GLU A 38 -13.10 -1.29 -3.29
CA GLU A 38 -14.51 -1.11 -3.63
C GLU A 38 -14.92 0.37 -3.78
N HIS A 39 -14.41 1.24 -2.91
CA HIS A 39 -14.83 2.65 -2.87
C HIS A 39 -13.72 3.65 -3.18
N PHE A 40 -12.47 3.24 -3.12
CA PHE A 40 -11.31 4.15 -3.24
C PHE A 40 -10.10 3.46 -3.88
N LYS A 41 -9.09 4.26 -4.15
CA LYS A 41 -7.82 3.86 -4.75
C LYS A 41 -6.68 4.37 -3.88
N ARG A 42 -5.57 3.65 -3.83
CA ARG A 42 -4.38 4.04 -3.08
C ARG A 42 -3.10 3.39 -3.62
N LEU A 43 -1.95 3.87 -3.12
CA LEU A 43 -0.66 3.22 -3.32
C LEU A 43 -0.33 2.37 -2.08
N THR A 44 0.06 1.12 -2.32
CA THR A 44 0.41 0.14 -1.29
C THR A 44 1.79 -0.43 -1.53
N LEU A 45 2.36 -1.07 -0.53
CA LEU A 45 3.57 -1.86 -0.71
C LEU A 45 3.35 -2.93 -1.79
N SER A 46 4.43 -3.29 -2.48
CA SER A 46 4.49 -4.38 -3.44
C SER A 46 5.56 -5.37 -3.00
N SER A 47 5.28 -6.65 -3.17
CA SER A 47 6.19 -7.73 -2.78
C SER A 47 6.07 -8.90 -3.76
N PRO A 48 7.18 -9.51 -4.20
CA PRO A 48 7.16 -10.69 -5.07
C PRO A 48 6.82 -11.97 -4.31
N ASN A 49 6.88 -11.96 -2.97
CA ASN A 49 6.69 -13.17 -2.15
C ASN A 49 5.65 -13.02 -1.02
N SER A 50 4.87 -11.93 -1.04
CA SER A 50 3.81 -11.69 -0.04
C SER A 50 2.69 -10.81 -0.62
N ASN A 51 1.50 -10.93 -0.05
CA ASN A 51 0.37 -10.03 -0.33
C ASN A 51 0.34 -8.84 0.64
N ILE A 52 1.51 -8.41 1.12
CA ILE A 52 1.60 -7.27 2.03
C ILE A 52 1.23 -5.98 1.30
N GLU A 53 0.34 -5.20 1.90
CA GLU A 53 -0.04 -3.87 1.41
C GLU A 53 0.44 -2.77 2.35
N TYR A 54 0.48 -3.07 3.64
CA TYR A 54 0.89 -2.16 4.71
C TYR A 54 1.84 -2.88 5.65
N LEU A 55 2.75 -2.12 6.23
CA LEU A 55 3.67 -2.58 7.24
C LEU A 55 3.81 -1.50 8.30
N ASP A 56 3.32 -1.78 9.50
CA ASP A 56 3.41 -0.86 10.62
C ASP A 56 4.87 -0.55 10.96
N SER A 57 5.13 0.72 11.29
CA SER A 57 6.46 1.22 11.68
C SER A 57 7.54 1.08 10.59
N PHE A 58 7.13 1.03 9.31
CA PHE A 58 8.03 0.93 8.18
C PHE A 58 8.09 2.25 7.39
N ASP A 59 9.29 2.80 7.25
CA ASP A 59 9.57 3.99 6.47
C ASP A 59 10.05 3.60 5.06
N PHE A 60 9.14 3.67 4.09
CA PHE A 60 9.39 3.30 2.71
C PHE A 60 10.08 4.43 1.94
N GLU A 61 11.14 4.10 1.20
CA GLU A 61 11.79 5.00 0.25
C GLU A 61 11.79 4.43 -1.17
N TRP A 62 11.41 5.24 -2.14
CA TRP A 62 11.40 4.86 -3.55
C TRP A 62 12.82 4.55 -4.06
N GLY A 63 12.93 3.55 -4.93
CA GLY A 63 14.22 3.13 -5.49
C GLY A 63 15.06 2.26 -4.57
N PHE A 64 14.51 1.83 -3.42
CA PHE A 64 15.18 0.89 -2.53
C PHE A 64 14.35 -0.38 -2.39
N GLN A 65 15.00 -1.53 -2.64
CA GLN A 65 14.46 -2.84 -2.31
C GLN A 65 14.83 -3.19 -0.87
N TYR A 66 13.90 -3.76 -0.14
CA TYR A 66 14.11 -4.17 1.25
C TYR A 66 13.91 -5.67 1.40
N VAL A 67 14.66 -6.25 2.33
CA VAL A 67 14.36 -7.56 2.92
C VAL A 67 14.09 -7.32 4.39
N VAL A 68 12.89 -7.66 4.83
CA VAL A 68 12.40 -7.39 6.18
C VAL A 68 11.89 -8.65 6.84
N GLU A 69 12.05 -8.72 8.16
CA GLU A 69 11.37 -9.68 9.00
C GLU A 69 10.14 -9.01 9.58
N VAL A 70 9.01 -9.69 9.49
CA VAL A 70 7.72 -9.17 9.93
C VAL A 70 7.00 -10.16 10.84
N GLN A 71 6.27 -9.66 11.81
CA GLN A 71 5.23 -10.41 12.48
C GLN A 71 3.96 -10.32 11.64
N LYS A 72 3.44 -11.47 11.22
CA LYS A 72 2.18 -11.60 10.50
C LYS A 72 1.12 -12.15 11.44
N LYS A 73 0.02 -11.45 11.57
CA LYS A 73 -1.09 -11.77 12.44
C LYS A 73 -2.35 -11.93 11.60
N GLU A 74 -2.97 -13.11 11.67
CA GLU A 74 -4.23 -13.37 10.99
C GLU A 74 -5.38 -12.64 11.71
N LEU A 75 -6.20 -11.93 10.96
CA LEU A 75 -7.37 -11.23 11.48
C LEU A 75 -8.52 -12.22 11.73
N ILE A 76 -9.28 -12.01 12.80
CA ILE A 76 -10.44 -12.83 13.16
C ILE A 76 -11.53 -12.73 12.07
N ALA A 77 -11.61 -11.58 11.41
CA ALA A 77 -12.52 -11.33 10.30
C ALA A 77 -11.77 -10.59 9.18
N ILE A 78 -12.11 -10.94 7.94
CA ILE A 78 -11.63 -10.21 6.75
C ILE A 78 -12.24 -8.81 6.79
N LEU A 79 -11.41 -7.77 6.66
CA LEU A 79 -11.87 -6.39 6.60
C LEU A 79 -12.61 -6.12 5.29
N SER A 80 -13.37 -5.03 5.24
CA SER A 80 -14.14 -4.62 4.05
C SER A 80 -13.29 -4.36 2.81
N ASP A 81 -12.01 -4.08 2.97
CA ASP A 81 -11.03 -3.92 1.89
C ASP A 81 -10.33 -5.23 1.47
N GLY A 82 -10.76 -6.38 2.03
CA GLY A 82 -10.21 -7.70 1.75
C GLY A 82 -8.96 -8.04 2.57
N THR A 83 -8.51 -7.17 3.47
CA THR A 83 -7.35 -7.41 4.35
C THR A 83 -7.63 -8.58 5.29
N GLN A 84 -6.73 -9.58 5.26
CA GLN A 84 -6.80 -10.79 6.09
C GLN A 84 -5.71 -10.84 7.15
N PHE A 85 -4.63 -10.09 6.98
CA PHE A 85 -3.46 -10.12 7.83
C PHE A 85 -2.99 -8.72 8.18
N ASP A 86 -2.59 -8.53 9.44
CA ASP A 86 -1.80 -7.39 9.87
C ASP A 86 -0.32 -7.76 9.85
N TYR A 87 0.52 -6.81 9.43
CA TYR A 87 1.96 -6.95 9.40
C TYR A 87 2.62 -5.87 10.23
N SER A 88 3.51 -6.27 11.15
CA SER A 88 4.32 -5.36 11.95
C SER A 88 5.79 -5.63 11.71
N LEU A 89 6.58 -4.58 11.49
CA LEU A 89 8.02 -4.70 11.27
C LEU A 89 8.72 -5.17 12.54
N LEU A 90 9.52 -6.24 12.42
CA LEU A 90 10.43 -6.68 13.48
C LEU A 90 11.85 -6.19 13.21
N GLN A 91 12.34 -6.38 11.99
CA GLN A 91 13.72 -6.02 11.62
C GLN A 91 13.83 -5.76 10.11
N VAL A 92 14.72 -4.84 9.74
CA VAL A 92 15.20 -4.66 8.36
C VAL A 92 16.53 -5.39 8.21
N PHE A 93 16.56 -6.47 7.41
CA PHE A 93 17.79 -7.21 7.14
C PHE A 93 18.66 -6.50 6.10
N SER A 94 18.03 -5.94 5.07
CA SER A 94 18.74 -5.17 4.05
C SER A 94 17.87 -4.08 3.44
N LYS A 95 18.53 -2.99 3.03
CA LYS A 95 18.01 -1.90 2.22
C LYS A 95 19.00 -1.66 1.09
N THR A 96 18.64 -1.98 -0.13
CA THR A 96 19.54 -1.93 -1.29
C THR A 96 18.98 -0.98 -2.33
N LYS A 97 19.74 0.06 -2.69
CA LYS A 97 19.38 0.94 -3.80
C LYS A 97 19.41 0.15 -5.11
N VAL A 98 18.33 0.20 -5.89
CA VAL A 98 18.30 -0.41 -7.22
C VAL A 98 19.08 0.44 -8.23
N SER A 99 19.49 -0.17 -9.35
CA SER A 99 20.18 0.56 -10.43
C SER A 99 19.29 1.67 -11.00
N ASP A 100 19.89 2.79 -11.37
CA ASP A 100 19.20 3.91 -12.04
C ASP A 100 18.62 3.51 -13.42
N SER A 101 19.04 2.36 -13.99
CA SER A 101 18.45 1.78 -15.20
C SER A 101 17.15 1.00 -14.95
N VAL A 102 16.77 0.77 -13.70
CA VAL A 102 15.51 0.11 -13.37
C VAL A 102 14.35 1.05 -13.62
N HIS A 103 13.41 0.59 -14.45
CA HIS A 103 12.17 1.30 -14.74
C HIS A 103 11.01 0.48 -14.18
N PHE A 104 9.94 1.17 -13.82
CA PHE A 104 8.72 0.54 -13.33
C PHE A 104 7.48 1.23 -13.91
N THR A 105 6.35 0.58 -13.76
CA THR A 105 5.06 1.10 -14.23
C THR A 105 4.17 1.43 -13.05
N LEU A 106 3.53 2.60 -13.12
CA LEU A 106 2.55 3.04 -12.14
C LEU A 106 1.29 3.52 -12.87
N PHE A 107 0.13 3.10 -12.41
CA PHE A 107 -1.14 3.59 -12.94
C PHE A 107 -1.41 4.99 -12.39
N LEU A 108 -1.84 5.89 -13.28
CA LEU A 108 -2.17 7.27 -12.96
C LEU A 108 -3.67 7.52 -13.13
N ASP A 109 -4.29 8.04 -12.09
CA ASP A 109 -5.71 8.43 -12.05
C ASP A 109 -5.84 9.68 -11.19
N ALA A 110 -6.51 10.70 -11.68
CA ALA A 110 -6.70 11.96 -10.95
C ALA A 110 -7.67 11.85 -9.76
N GLN A 111 -8.47 10.80 -9.71
CA GLN A 111 -9.51 10.63 -8.71
C GLN A 111 -9.17 9.52 -7.72
N ARG A 112 -9.23 9.84 -6.42
CA ARG A 112 -9.02 8.88 -5.33
C ARG A 112 -10.23 7.98 -5.11
N TYR A 113 -11.43 8.53 -5.18
CA TYR A 113 -12.69 7.81 -4.95
C TYR A 113 -13.45 7.58 -6.24
N TYR A 114 -14.25 6.52 -6.29
CA TYR A 114 -15.14 6.25 -7.43
C TYR A 114 -16.37 7.15 -7.44
N HIS A 115 -16.80 7.60 -6.26
CA HIS A 115 -17.87 8.55 -6.08
C HIS A 115 -17.32 9.82 -5.45
N GLN A 116 -17.76 10.96 -5.93
CA GLN A 116 -17.38 12.22 -5.33
C GLN A 116 -17.94 12.30 -3.90
N LEU A 117 -17.06 12.43 -2.93
CA LEU A 117 -17.47 12.64 -1.55
C LEU A 117 -17.96 14.09 -1.40
N GLN A 118 -19.13 14.25 -0.81
CA GLN A 118 -19.66 15.57 -0.43
C GLN A 118 -19.00 15.97 0.89
N THR A 119 -17.85 16.63 0.81
CA THR A 119 -17.13 17.18 1.97
C THR A 119 -16.80 18.63 1.68
N ASP A 120 -16.58 19.42 2.74
CA ASP A 120 -16.10 20.80 2.64
C ASP A 120 -14.61 20.86 2.20
N GLU A 121 -13.92 19.71 2.13
CA GLU A 121 -12.55 19.59 1.67
C GLU A 121 -12.53 19.28 0.17
N GLU A 122 -12.38 20.31 -0.67
CA GLU A 122 -12.38 20.19 -2.13
C GLU A 122 -11.34 19.20 -2.67
N ASP A 123 -10.18 19.07 -1.98
CA ASP A 123 -9.04 18.29 -2.45
C ASP A 123 -9.05 16.81 -2.06
N ILE A 124 -10.01 16.35 -1.23
CA ILE A 124 -10.00 14.98 -0.71
C ILE A 124 -10.11 13.92 -1.82
N ASN A 125 -10.79 14.26 -2.92
CA ASN A 125 -10.99 13.38 -4.07
C ASN A 125 -9.81 13.38 -5.05
N LEU A 126 -8.86 14.31 -4.90
CA LEU A 126 -7.73 14.42 -5.80
C LEU A 126 -6.57 13.52 -5.37
N THR A 127 -5.91 12.91 -6.35
CA THR A 127 -4.70 12.13 -6.14
C THR A 127 -3.44 12.94 -6.35
N PHE A 128 -3.53 14.05 -7.09
CA PHE A 128 -2.42 14.92 -7.40
C PHE A 128 -2.53 16.26 -6.67
N LYS A 129 -1.41 16.71 -6.08
CA LYS A 129 -1.23 18.07 -5.58
C LYS A 129 -0.14 18.76 -6.40
N PHE A 130 -0.41 19.95 -6.86
CA PHE A 130 0.56 20.76 -7.60
C PHE A 130 1.66 21.26 -6.66
N LEU A 131 2.92 21.04 -7.03
CA LEU A 131 4.07 21.57 -6.31
C LEU A 131 4.82 22.65 -7.13
N SER A 132 4.94 22.43 -8.45
CA SER A 132 5.54 23.38 -9.41
C SER A 132 5.06 23.05 -10.81
N ASP A 133 5.44 23.88 -11.82
CA ASP A 133 5.04 23.70 -13.23
C ASP A 133 5.34 22.30 -13.82
N SER A 134 6.26 21.56 -13.22
CA SER A 134 6.67 20.25 -13.70
C SER A 134 6.67 19.16 -12.63
N THR A 135 6.25 19.46 -11.40
CA THR A 135 6.32 18.51 -10.28
C THR A 135 4.98 18.45 -9.55
N PHE A 136 4.53 17.21 -9.35
CA PHE A 136 3.24 16.90 -8.72
C PHE A 136 3.45 15.87 -7.61
N LEU A 137 2.78 16.06 -6.47
CA LEU A 137 2.74 15.07 -5.41
C LEU A 137 1.57 14.12 -5.69
N TYR A 138 1.85 12.82 -5.78
CA TYR A 138 0.86 11.79 -6.09
C TYR A 138 0.54 10.96 -4.86
N PHE A 139 -0.75 10.87 -4.50
CA PHE A 139 -1.28 10.21 -3.29
C PHE A 139 -0.60 10.62 -1.98
N ASP A 140 -0.01 11.80 -1.90
CA ASP A 140 0.80 12.26 -0.76
C ASP A 140 2.03 11.36 -0.46
N LYS A 141 2.45 10.52 -1.44
CA LYS A 141 3.48 9.49 -1.27
C LYS A 141 4.74 9.72 -2.11
N VAL A 142 4.61 10.33 -3.28
CA VAL A 142 5.73 10.47 -4.22
C VAL A 142 5.61 11.73 -5.05
N GLN A 143 6.73 12.40 -5.28
CA GLN A 143 6.80 13.53 -6.21
C GLN A 143 7.11 13.02 -7.61
N ILE A 144 6.24 13.33 -8.56
CA ILE A 144 6.40 13.01 -9.98
C ILE A 144 6.96 14.24 -10.70
N GLU A 145 8.16 14.09 -11.26
CA GLU A 145 8.74 15.08 -12.18
C GLU A 145 8.30 14.76 -13.61
N VAL A 146 7.65 15.71 -14.26
CA VAL A 146 7.07 15.57 -15.61
C VAL A 146 7.91 16.38 -16.62
N PRO A 147 8.65 15.73 -17.53
CA PRO A 147 9.38 16.40 -18.59
C PRO A 147 8.47 17.27 -19.46
N LYS A 148 9.02 18.38 -19.97
CA LYS A 148 8.25 19.38 -20.73
C LYS A 148 7.47 18.79 -21.90
N GLU A 149 8.06 17.85 -22.60
CA GLU A 149 7.46 17.16 -23.75
C GLU A 149 6.27 16.28 -23.40
N LEU A 150 6.17 15.80 -22.16
CA LEU A 150 5.07 14.96 -21.67
C LEU A 150 3.97 15.76 -20.96
N GLN A 151 4.20 17.02 -20.62
CA GLN A 151 3.23 17.86 -19.91
C GLN A 151 1.86 17.96 -20.61
N PRO A 152 1.78 18.11 -21.95
CA PRO A 152 0.46 18.18 -22.61
C PRO A 152 -0.37 16.92 -22.43
N LYS A 153 0.24 15.73 -22.48
CA LYS A 153 -0.45 14.46 -22.20
C LYS A 153 -0.76 14.28 -20.72
N PHE A 154 0.18 14.66 -19.86
CA PHE A 154 -0.02 14.56 -18.42
C PHE A 154 -1.16 15.44 -17.93
N LYS A 155 -1.39 16.60 -18.56
CA LYS A 155 -2.54 17.46 -18.28
C LYS A 155 -3.87 16.74 -18.44
N LEU A 156 -4.01 15.85 -19.43
CA LEU A 156 -5.24 15.05 -19.63
C LEU A 156 -5.46 14.08 -18.45
N ILE A 157 -4.38 13.63 -17.80
CA ILE A 157 -4.50 12.83 -16.57
C ILE A 157 -4.99 13.71 -15.42
N LEU A 158 -4.41 14.90 -15.23
CA LEU A 158 -4.81 15.82 -14.16
C LEU A 158 -6.27 16.24 -14.25
N THR A 159 -6.82 16.39 -15.47
CA THR A 159 -8.23 16.72 -15.71
C THR A 159 -9.16 15.50 -15.60
N GLY A 160 -8.60 14.29 -15.44
CA GLY A 160 -9.38 13.05 -15.40
C GLY A 160 -9.86 12.53 -16.75
N GLU A 161 -9.48 13.19 -17.87
CA GLU A 161 -9.80 12.77 -19.24
C GLU A 161 -9.03 11.52 -19.67
N LEU A 162 -7.87 11.28 -19.05
CA LEU A 162 -7.02 10.12 -19.32
C LEU A 162 -6.66 9.42 -18.02
N LYS A 163 -6.76 8.09 -18.02
CA LYS A 163 -6.23 7.20 -16.98
C LYS A 163 -5.32 6.19 -17.65
N LYS A 164 -4.09 6.03 -17.17
CA LYS A 164 -3.12 5.22 -17.91
C LYS A 164 -1.98 4.71 -17.03
N ASN A 165 -1.45 3.55 -17.41
CA ASN A 165 -0.15 3.10 -16.94
C ASN A 165 0.95 3.97 -17.56
N ALA A 166 1.80 4.50 -16.72
CA ALA A 166 2.92 5.34 -17.10
C ALA A 166 4.24 4.70 -16.64
N ARG A 167 5.31 4.91 -17.40
CA ARG A 167 6.63 4.38 -17.08
C ARG A 167 7.48 5.43 -16.40
N PHE A 168 8.22 4.99 -15.38
CA PHE A 168 9.02 5.86 -14.49
C PHE A 168 10.43 5.34 -14.29
N SER A 169 11.34 6.25 -13.93
CA SER A 169 12.64 5.99 -13.30
C SER A 169 12.69 6.63 -11.91
N PHE A 170 13.60 6.15 -11.08
CA PHE A 170 13.87 6.74 -9.77
C PHE A 170 14.78 7.96 -9.91
N ILE A 171 14.54 9.00 -9.11
CA ILE A 171 15.45 10.14 -8.91
C ILE A 171 16.11 9.98 -7.54
N ASP A 172 15.28 9.83 -6.51
CA ASP A 172 15.71 9.59 -5.12
C ASP A 172 14.60 8.91 -4.31
N GLY A 173 14.77 8.80 -2.99
CA GLY A 173 13.83 8.12 -2.10
C GLY A 173 12.42 8.72 -2.03
N LYS A 174 12.18 9.89 -2.63
CA LYS A 174 10.88 10.58 -2.61
C LYS A 174 10.41 11.04 -3.98
N ARG A 175 11.29 10.99 -5.01
CA ARG A 175 11.00 11.52 -6.35
C ARG A 175 11.22 10.48 -7.43
N ILE A 176 10.32 10.51 -8.41
CA ILE A 176 10.36 9.70 -9.63
C ILE A 176 10.19 10.61 -10.85
N ARG A 177 10.74 10.19 -11.97
CA ARG A 177 10.62 10.90 -13.26
C ARG A 177 9.76 10.12 -14.21
N LEU A 178 8.79 10.79 -14.81
CA LEU A 178 7.98 10.25 -15.89
C LEU A 178 8.83 10.08 -17.15
N LEU A 179 8.83 8.88 -17.73
CA LEU A 179 9.57 8.53 -18.95
C LEU A 179 8.64 8.42 -20.16
N ASP A 180 7.43 7.90 -19.96
CA ASP A 180 6.47 7.65 -21.03
C ASP A 180 5.04 7.56 -20.48
N LEU A 181 4.04 7.87 -21.36
CA LEU A 181 2.60 7.84 -21.10
C LEU A 181 1.87 7.05 -22.18
#